data_ebf081064d3429ec93090b95bc42a2ba
#
_entry.id   ebf081064d3429ec93090b95bc42a2ba
#
_cell.length_a   1.000
_cell.length_b   1.000
_cell.length_c   1.000
_cell.angle_alpha   90.00
_cell.angle_beta   90.00
_cell.angle_gamma   90.00
#
_symmetry.space_group_name_H-M   'P 1'
#
loop_
_entity.id
_entity.type
_entity.pdbx_description
1 polymer ?
#
loop_
_entity_poly.entity_id
_entity_poly.type
_entity_poly.pdbx_seq_one_letter_code
_entity_poly.pdbx_strand_id
1 'polypeptide(L)'
;DSGGKFVIEEKFVGEEFSLMSFCDGKSLKHMPIVQDHKRAYEGDSGPNTGGMGTYTDSNHLLPFLNTDDVNEAKMINEATINALRDKYDDKYKGILYGGFMATRDGVKLIEYNARFGDPEAMNVLSLLKTDFIDICFGITNCELDKIQVQFKKQATVCKYTVPEGYPDNPIKGQSININNITNPDQLYYASVDIENGQLIESGSRTMAVVGMADTISEAEVFAEREVSSIIG
;
A
#
# COMPACT_ATOMS: atom_id res chain seq x y z
N ASP A 1 -16.84 22.70 -24.65
CA ASP A 1 -17.35 22.40 -23.31
C ASP A 1 -17.37 20.88 -23.13
N SER A 2 -16.28 20.30 -22.64
CA SER A 2 -16.30 18.96 -22.06
C SER A 2 -17.02 19.08 -20.73
N GLY A 3 -18.29 18.74 -20.66
CA GLY A 3 -19.10 18.79 -19.45
C GLY A 3 -18.50 17.91 -18.34
N GLY A 4 -17.55 18.45 -17.61
CA GLY A 4 -16.93 17.81 -16.47
C GLY A 4 -17.97 17.60 -15.37
N LYS A 5 -17.96 16.40 -14.77
CA LYS A 5 -18.72 16.12 -13.56
C LYS A 5 -17.79 16.26 -12.36
N PHE A 6 -18.30 16.77 -11.26
CA PHE A 6 -17.57 16.83 -9.98
C PHE A 6 -18.44 16.24 -8.87
N VAL A 7 -17.79 15.75 -7.83
CA VAL A 7 -18.43 15.24 -6.63
C VAL A 7 -18.09 16.17 -5.49
N ILE A 8 -19.09 16.49 -4.66
CA ILE A 8 -18.91 17.26 -3.42
C ILE A 8 -19.17 16.28 -2.28
N GLU A 9 -18.16 16.10 -1.44
CA GLU A 9 -18.20 15.17 -0.32
C GLU A 9 -17.91 15.90 0.99
N GLU A 10 -18.31 15.30 2.11
CA GLU A 10 -17.94 15.77 3.43
C GLU A 10 -16.42 15.68 3.61
N LYS A 11 -15.80 16.72 4.18
CA LYS A 11 -14.39 16.66 4.56
C LYS A 11 -14.24 15.97 5.90
N PHE A 12 -13.68 14.78 5.89
CA PHE A 12 -13.29 14.08 7.10
C PHE A 12 -12.01 14.66 7.70
N VAL A 13 -11.89 14.53 9.02
CA VAL A 13 -10.70 14.93 9.79
C VAL A 13 -10.33 13.76 10.70
N GLY A 14 -9.12 13.25 10.55
CA GLY A 14 -8.61 12.08 11.26
C GLY A 14 -7.33 11.56 10.65
N GLU A 15 -6.97 10.34 10.99
CA GLU A 15 -5.79 9.63 10.46
C GLU A 15 -6.21 8.66 9.36
N GLU A 16 -5.58 8.78 8.18
CA GLU A 16 -5.85 7.87 7.06
C GLU A 16 -5.17 6.52 7.27
N PHE A 17 -5.83 5.47 6.80
CA PHE A 17 -5.26 4.12 6.71
C PHE A 17 -5.91 3.32 5.59
N SER A 18 -5.26 2.27 5.15
CA SER A 18 -5.78 1.36 4.14
C SER A 18 -5.95 -0.06 4.68
N LEU A 19 -7.04 -0.71 4.27
CA LEU A 19 -7.30 -2.12 4.50
C LEU A 19 -7.55 -2.82 3.16
N MET A 20 -6.53 -3.50 2.66
CA MET A 20 -6.66 -4.35 1.48
C MET A 20 -7.22 -5.73 1.86
N SER A 21 -7.93 -6.34 0.92
CA SER A 21 -8.52 -7.66 1.11
C SER A 21 -8.48 -8.46 -0.18
N PHE A 22 -8.16 -9.74 -0.09
CA PHE A 22 -8.45 -10.71 -1.14
C PHE A 22 -9.95 -10.97 -1.17
N CYS A 23 -10.56 -11.00 -2.35
CA CYS A 23 -11.99 -11.17 -2.55
C CYS A 23 -12.28 -12.20 -3.65
N ASP A 24 -13.13 -13.18 -3.37
CA ASP A 24 -13.60 -14.19 -4.34
C ASP A 24 -15.07 -13.97 -4.77
N GLY A 25 -15.66 -12.84 -4.36
CA GLY A 25 -17.06 -12.50 -4.61
C GLY A 25 -18.04 -13.04 -3.56
N LYS A 26 -17.54 -13.80 -2.58
CA LYS A 26 -18.34 -14.32 -1.44
C LYS A 26 -17.65 -14.03 -0.12
N SER A 27 -16.34 -14.25 -0.08
CA SER A 27 -15.51 -14.19 1.12
C SER A 27 -14.42 -13.13 0.96
N LEU A 28 -14.05 -12.49 2.06
CA LEU A 28 -12.89 -11.62 2.17
C LEU A 28 -11.84 -12.24 3.08
N LYS A 29 -10.58 -12.10 2.70
CA LYS A 29 -9.42 -12.33 3.58
C LYS A 29 -8.66 -11.02 3.67
N HIS A 30 -8.77 -10.37 4.83
CA HIS A 30 -8.15 -9.08 5.08
C HIS A 30 -6.63 -9.21 5.25
N MET A 31 -5.90 -8.23 4.74
CA MET A 31 -4.46 -8.09 4.88
C MET A 31 -4.12 -7.24 6.10
N PRO A 32 -2.83 -7.19 6.54
CA PRO A 32 -2.38 -6.20 7.49
C PRO A 32 -2.78 -4.78 7.08
N ILE A 33 -3.15 -3.95 8.06
CA ILE A 33 -3.49 -2.54 7.82
C ILE A 33 -2.21 -1.76 7.57
N VAL A 34 -2.26 -0.82 6.64
CA VAL A 34 -1.11 0.00 6.25
C VAL A 34 -1.48 1.48 6.30
N GLN A 35 -0.57 2.33 6.75
CA GLN A 35 -0.67 3.78 6.58
C GLN A 35 0.26 4.24 5.46
N ASP A 36 -0.26 5.08 4.56
CA ASP A 36 0.50 5.73 3.49
C ASP A 36 0.78 7.19 3.83
N HIS A 37 1.99 7.64 3.52
CA HIS A 37 2.41 9.04 3.62
C HIS A 37 2.42 9.67 2.23
N LYS A 38 1.34 10.36 1.91
CA LYS A 38 1.08 10.94 0.57
C LYS A 38 1.76 12.28 0.33
N ARG A 39 2.19 12.98 1.38
CA ARG A 39 2.81 14.29 1.25
C ARG A 39 4.29 14.16 0.90
N ALA A 40 4.77 15.07 0.03
CA ALA A 40 6.12 15.01 -0.52
C ALA A 40 7.22 15.31 0.50
N TYR A 41 6.93 16.09 1.55
CA TYR A 41 7.93 16.60 2.49
C TYR A 41 7.63 16.20 3.93
N GLU A 42 8.65 16.27 4.77
CA GLU A 42 8.55 15.99 6.21
C GLU A 42 7.44 16.81 6.89
N GLY A 43 6.87 16.24 7.97
CA GLY A 43 5.81 16.87 8.73
C GLY A 43 4.47 16.95 8.00
N ASP A 44 4.20 15.95 7.12
CA ASP A 44 2.96 15.87 6.34
C ASP A 44 2.68 17.15 5.54
N SER A 45 3.71 17.67 4.86
CA SER A 45 3.68 18.94 4.14
C SER A 45 3.99 18.80 2.66
N GLY A 46 3.69 19.85 1.87
CA GLY A 46 3.90 19.86 0.44
C GLY A 46 2.74 19.27 -0.37
N PRO A 47 2.92 19.06 -1.68
CA PRO A 47 1.90 18.49 -2.55
C PRO A 47 1.64 17.00 -2.26
N ASN A 48 0.47 16.51 -2.67
CA ASN A 48 0.17 15.09 -2.67
C ASN A 48 0.97 14.36 -3.76
N THR A 49 1.41 13.16 -3.44
CA THR A 49 2.12 12.24 -4.34
C THR A 49 1.35 10.93 -4.47
N GLY A 50 1.92 9.95 -5.16
CA GLY A 50 1.41 8.58 -5.19
C GLY A 50 1.73 7.74 -3.93
N GLY A 51 2.29 8.36 -2.88
CA GLY A 51 2.78 7.71 -1.66
C GLY A 51 4.31 7.72 -1.60
N MET A 52 4.88 8.36 -0.57
CA MET A 52 6.33 8.46 -0.35
C MET A 52 6.88 7.31 0.48
N GLY A 53 6.02 6.68 1.24
CA GLY A 53 6.33 5.55 2.08
C GLY A 53 5.13 5.09 2.87
N THR A 54 5.21 3.86 3.38
CA THR A 54 4.13 3.19 4.08
C THR A 54 4.66 2.35 5.22
N TYR A 55 3.83 2.07 6.20
CA TYR A 55 4.20 1.14 7.28
C TYR A 55 3.01 0.35 7.82
N THR A 56 3.33 -0.77 8.44
CA THR A 56 2.43 -1.57 9.30
C THR A 56 3.21 -2.09 10.50
N ASP A 57 2.54 -2.27 11.65
CA ASP A 57 3.20 -2.82 12.85
C ASP A 57 3.14 -4.36 12.86
N SER A 58 3.94 -4.97 13.73
CA SER A 58 4.07 -6.43 13.88
C SER A 58 2.80 -7.14 14.35
N ASN A 59 1.89 -6.41 14.98
CA ASN A 59 0.55 -6.87 15.33
C ASN A 59 -0.48 -6.70 14.19
N HIS A 60 -0.05 -6.19 13.02
CA HIS A 60 -0.86 -5.89 11.84
C HIS A 60 -1.87 -4.73 12.03
N LEU A 61 -1.67 -3.93 13.07
CA LEU A 61 -2.41 -2.69 13.34
C LEU A 61 -1.53 -1.47 13.06
N LEU A 62 -2.06 -0.30 13.36
CA LEU A 62 -1.31 0.95 13.39
C LEU A 62 -1.39 1.55 14.80
N PRO A 63 -0.38 2.32 15.24
CA PRO A 63 -0.31 2.82 16.61
C PRO A 63 -1.51 3.67 17.06
N PHE A 64 -2.20 4.30 16.13
CA PHE A 64 -3.37 5.15 16.39
C PHE A 64 -4.72 4.42 16.27
N LEU A 65 -4.73 3.15 15.83
CA LEU A 65 -5.95 2.35 15.69
C LEU A 65 -6.13 1.41 16.88
N ASN A 66 -7.38 1.25 17.28
CA ASN A 66 -7.80 0.21 18.19
C ASN A 66 -8.51 -0.94 17.45
N THR A 67 -8.85 -2.00 18.17
CA THR A 67 -9.51 -3.19 17.58
C THR A 67 -10.90 -2.87 17.00
N ASP A 68 -11.62 -1.93 17.58
CA ASP A 68 -12.98 -1.57 17.14
C ASP A 68 -12.92 -0.84 15.80
N ASP A 69 -11.95 0.08 15.61
CA ASP A 69 -11.71 0.75 14.33
C ASP A 69 -11.44 -0.27 13.21
N VAL A 70 -10.61 -1.26 13.50
CA VAL A 70 -10.26 -2.32 12.54
C VAL A 70 -11.48 -3.16 12.19
N ASN A 71 -12.28 -3.53 13.19
CA ASN A 71 -13.51 -4.31 12.98
C ASN A 71 -14.53 -3.52 12.17
N GLU A 72 -14.67 -2.21 12.42
CA GLU A 72 -15.55 -1.34 11.65
C GLU A 72 -15.12 -1.29 10.18
N ALA A 73 -13.83 -1.09 9.87
CA ALA A 73 -13.31 -1.13 8.51
C ALA A 73 -13.57 -2.47 7.80
N LYS A 74 -13.38 -3.59 8.50
CA LYS A 74 -13.70 -4.93 7.97
C LYS A 74 -15.18 -5.07 7.66
N MET A 75 -16.06 -4.67 8.58
CA MET A 75 -17.51 -4.70 8.37
C MET A 75 -17.95 -3.86 7.17
N ILE A 76 -17.34 -2.69 6.96
CA ILE A 76 -17.62 -1.84 5.79
C ILE A 76 -17.22 -2.56 4.50
N ASN A 77 -16.03 -3.18 4.44
CA ASN A 77 -15.60 -3.96 3.28
C ASN A 77 -16.54 -5.14 3.01
N GLU A 78 -16.92 -5.88 4.04
CA GLU A 78 -17.85 -7.02 3.93
C GLU A 78 -19.25 -6.59 3.46
N ALA A 79 -19.78 -5.51 4.03
CA ALA A 79 -21.07 -4.95 3.63
C ALA A 79 -21.07 -4.51 2.16
N THR A 80 -19.97 -3.92 1.70
CA THR A 80 -19.82 -3.48 0.30
C THR A 80 -19.82 -4.68 -0.65
N ILE A 81 -19.05 -5.73 -0.37
CA ILE A 81 -19.01 -6.93 -1.22
C ILE A 81 -20.38 -7.65 -1.23
N ASN A 82 -21.06 -7.71 -0.09
CA ASN A 82 -22.41 -8.26 -0.01
C ASN A 82 -23.39 -7.45 -0.86
N ALA A 83 -23.34 -6.12 -0.76
CA ALA A 83 -24.21 -5.25 -1.57
C ALA A 83 -23.93 -5.35 -3.08
N LEU A 84 -22.67 -5.48 -3.48
CA LEU A 84 -22.30 -5.72 -4.89
C LEU A 84 -22.86 -7.06 -5.39
N ARG A 85 -22.69 -8.13 -4.60
CA ARG A 85 -23.21 -9.46 -4.93
C ARG A 85 -24.73 -9.47 -5.07
N ASP A 86 -25.43 -8.77 -4.16
CA ASP A 86 -26.90 -8.77 -4.12
C ASP A 86 -27.49 -7.88 -5.25
N LYS A 87 -26.75 -6.90 -5.74
CA LYS A 87 -27.19 -5.95 -6.77
C LYS A 87 -26.81 -6.35 -8.19
N TYR A 88 -25.70 -7.07 -8.36
CA TYR A 88 -25.17 -7.43 -9.66
C TYR A 88 -24.93 -8.93 -9.75
N ASP A 89 -25.20 -9.54 -10.92
CA ASP A 89 -24.91 -10.97 -11.15
C ASP A 89 -23.40 -11.26 -11.17
N ASP A 90 -22.59 -10.26 -11.50
CA ASP A 90 -21.14 -10.38 -11.48
C ASP A 90 -20.58 -10.19 -10.06
N LYS A 91 -19.82 -11.17 -9.63
CA LYS A 91 -19.12 -11.15 -8.34
C LYS A 91 -17.77 -10.49 -8.50
N TYR A 92 -17.51 -9.49 -7.68
CA TYR A 92 -16.18 -8.89 -7.63
C TYR A 92 -15.14 -9.91 -7.16
N LYS A 93 -14.13 -10.16 -7.98
CA LYS A 93 -13.00 -11.04 -7.66
C LYS A 93 -11.68 -10.31 -7.86
N GLY A 94 -10.79 -10.38 -6.89
CA GLY A 94 -9.51 -9.71 -6.95
C GLY A 94 -9.12 -9.05 -5.64
N ILE A 95 -8.50 -7.89 -5.73
CA ILE A 95 -8.03 -7.12 -4.58
C ILE A 95 -8.98 -5.95 -4.34
N LEU A 96 -9.62 -5.95 -3.19
CA LEU A 96 -10.38 -4.79 -2.72
C LEU A 96 -9.47 -3.95 -1.82
N TYR A 97 -9.16 -2.74 -2.24
CA TYR A 97 -8.47 -1.75 -1.43
C TYR A 97 -9.50 -0.78 -0.88
N GLY A 98 -9.69 -0.76 0.43
CA GLY A 98 -10.47 0.24 1.13
C GLY A 98 -9.56 1.30 1.74
N GLY A 99 -9.70 2.55 1.32
CA GLY A 99 -9.10 3.73 1.96
C GLY A 99 -10.04 4.27 3.02
N PHE A 100 -9.56 4.40 4.25
CA PHE A 100 -10.35 4.78 5.41
C PHE A 100 -9.74 5.95 6.16
N MET A 101 -10.56 6.62 6.94
CA MET A 101 -10.13 7.62 7.92
C MET A 101 -10.69 7.26 9.31
N ALA A 102 -9.80 7.12 10.27
CA ALA A 102 -10.16 7.03 11.68
C ALA A 102 -10.50 8.44 12.19
N THR A 103 -11.77 8.70 12.44
CA THR A 103 -12.27 9.99 12.93
C THR A 103 -12.74 9.85 14.38
N ARG A 104 -12.98 10.97 15.06
CA ARG A 104 -13.58 10.95 16.40
C ARG A 104 -14.97 10.31 16.46
N ASP A 105 -15.66 10.23 15.31
CA ASP A 105 -17.02 9.70 15.18
C ASP A 105 -17.03 8.31 14.50
N GLY A 106 -15.93 7.55 14.62
CA GLY A 106 -15.72 6.22 14.04
C GLY A 106 -15.00 6.25 12.70
N VAL A 107 -14.91 5.08 12.08
CA VAL A 107 -14.20 4.90 10.80
C VAL A 107 -15.08 5.33 9.63
N LYS A 108 -14.50 6.08 8.72
CA LYS A 108 -15.16 6.54 7.49
C LYS A 108 -14.45 5.98 6.27
N LEU A 109 -15.20 5.47 5.31
CA LEU A 109 -14.69 5.08 4.01
C LEU A 109 -14.43 6.34 3.17
N ILE A 110 -13.23 6.46 2.62
CA ILE A 110 -12.86 7.53 1.69
C ILE A 110 -13.12 7.05 0.26
N GLU A 111 -12.50 5.94 -0.13
CA GLU A 111 -12.63 5.40 -1.49
C GLU A 111 -12.35 3.89 -1.53
N TYR A 112 -12.77 3.26 -2.62
CA TYR A 112 -12.34 1.93 -3.02
C TYR A 112 -11.48 1.97 -4.28
N ASN A 113 -10.44 1.14 -4.29
CA ASN A 113 -9.70 0.81 -5.50
C ASN A 113 -9.78 -0.70 -5.77
N ALA A 114 -9.89 -1.09 -7.05
CA ALA A 114 -10.00 -2.49 -7.49
C ALA A 114 -8.63 -3.08 -7.85
N ARG A 115 -7.61 -2.80 -7.02
CA ARG A 115 -6.22 -3.19 -7.20
C ARG A 115 -5.47 -3.12 -5.89
N PHE A 116 -4.23 -3.64 -5.89
CA PHE A 116 -3.30 -3.36 -4.79
C PHE A 116 -3.00 -1.87 -4.67
N GLY A 117 -2.77 -1.40 -3.45
CA GLY A 117 -2.16 -0.10 -3.17
C GLY A 117 -0.68 -0.10 -3.56
N ASP A 118 -0.18 1.02 -3.97
CA ASP A 118 1.24 1.30 -4.20
C ASP A 118 1.60 2.58 -3.43
N PRO A 119 2.41 2.47 -2.35
CA PRO A 119 3.34 1.39 -1.98
C PRO A 119 2.83 0.28 -1.06
N GLU A 120 1.60 0.27 -0.57
CA GLU A 120 1.12 -0.64 0.49
C GLU A 120 1.30 -2.13 0.15
N ALA A 121 1.20 -2.51 -1.14
CA ALA A 121 1.41 -3.89 -1.58
C ALA A 121 2.77 -4.44 -1.16
N MET A 122 3.81 -3.62 -1.21
CA MET A 122 5.16 -4.04 -0.85
C MET A 122 5.27 -4.40 0.63
N ASN A 123 4.55 -3.69 1.52
CA ASN A 123 4.48 -4.02 2.94
C ASN A 123 3.81 -5.37 3.15
N VAL A 124 2.60 -5.55 2.61
CA VAL A 124 1.78 -6.71 2.93
C VAL A 124 2.25 -7.99 2.24
N LEU A 125 2.73 -7.89 0.99
CA LEU A 125 3.23 -9.05 0.26
C LEU A 125 4.56 -9.57 0.82
N SER A 126 5.42 -8.69 1.34
CA SER A 126 6.65 -9.08 2.06
C SER A 126 6.36 -9.87 3.35
N LEU A 127 5.20 -9.64 3.96
CA LEU A 127 4.73 -10.37 5.15
C LEU A 127 3.99 -11.66 4.80
N LEU A 128 3.52 -11.83 3.57
CA LEU A 128 2.68 -12.96 3.19
C LEU A 128 3.45 -14.30 3.35
N LYS A 129 2.85 -15.25 4.06
CA LYS A 129 3.39 -16.61 4.25
C LYS A 129 2.69 -17.65 3.39
N THR A 130 1.41 -17.44 3.12
CA THR A 130 0.62 -18.31 2.26
C THR A 130 1.07 -18.12 0.81
N ASP A 131 1.19 -19.20 0.05
CA ASP A 131 1.53 -19.11 -1.36
C ASP A 131 0.50 -18.24 -2.11
N PHE A 132 1.01 -17.23 -2.82
CA PHE A 132 0.15 -16.27 -3.52
C PHE A 132 -0.64 -16.92 -4.67
N ILE A 133 -0.07 -17.95 -5.30
CA ILE A 133 -0.74 -18.70 -6.37
C ILE A 133 -1.93 -19.48 -5.81
N ASP A 134 -1.82 -20.07 -4.62
CA ASP A 134 -2.95 -20.73 -3.95
C ASP A 134 -4.08 -19.74 -3.67
N ILE A 135 -3.75 -18.53 -3.23
CA ILE A 135 -4.74 -17.46 -3.03
C ILE A 135 -5.42 -17.09 -4.36
N CYS A 136 -4.64 -16.95 -5.46
CA CYS A 136 -5.20 -16.66 -6.78
C CYS A 136 -6.18 -17.76 -7.24
N PHE A 137 -5.84 -19.03 -7.04
CA PHE A 137 -6.76 -20.13 -7.32
C PHE A 137 -8.01 -20.09 -6.43
N GLY A 138 -7.85 -19.77 -5.13
CA GLY A 138 -8.97 -19.59 -4.22
C GLY A 138 -9.94 -18.49 -4.67
N ILE A 139 -9.39 -17.36 -5.15
CA ILE A 139 -10.18 -16.25 -5.68
C ILE A 139 -10.94 -16.67 -6.94
N THR A 140 -10.25 -17.26 -7.91
CA THR A 140 -10.86 -17.62 -9.21
C THR A 140 -11.92 -18.69 -9.07
N ASN A 141 -11.70 -19.68 -8.20
CA ASN A 141 -12.61 -20.80 -7.95
C ASN A 141 -13.72 -20.48 -6.93
N CYS A 142 -13.77 -19.29 -6.34
CA CYS A 142 -14.68 -18.94 -5.22
C CYS A 142 -14.52 -19.89 -4.02
N GLU A 143 -13.30 -20.21 -3.66
CA GLU A 143 -12.89 -21.12 -2.58
C GLU A 143 -11.94 -20.45 -1.56
N LEU A 144 -11.93 -19.13 -1.52
CA LEU A 144 -11.06 -18.38 -0.61
C LEU A 144 -11.34 -18.64 0.87
N ASP A 145 -12.58 -19.05 1.19
CA ASP A 145 -12.98 -19.47 2.53
C ASP A 145 -12.21 -20.70 3.03
N LYS A 146 -11.79 -21.60 2.11
CA LYS A 146 -10.99 -22.80 2.42
C LYS A 146 -9.51 -22.52 2.66
N ILE A 147 -9.03 -21.32 2.33
CA ILE A 147 -7.63 -20.94 2.46
C ILE A 147 -7.41 -20.18 3.76
N GLN A 148 -6.48 -20.65 4.58
CA GLN A 148 -6.00 -19.93 5.74
C GLN A 148 -4.86 -18.99 5.33
N VAL A 149 -5.20 -17.75 4.95
CA VAL A 149 -4.21 -16.74 4.62
C VAL A 149 -3.47 -16.31 5.88
N GLN A 150 -2.15 -16.39 5.86
CA GLN A 150 -1.27 -16.09 6.98
C GLN A 150 -0.20 -15.06 6.60
N PHE A 151 0.13 -14.20 7.55
CA PHE A 151 1.18 -13.21 7.46
C PHE A 151 2.20 -13.39 8.59
N LYS A 152 3.46 -12.96 8.36
CA LYS A 152 4.49 -12.88 9.39
C LYS A 152 4.09 -11.82 10.41
N LYS A 153 4.39 -12.08 11.69
CA LYS A 153 4.21 -11.11 12.78
C LYS A 153 5.43 -10.21 12.88
N GLN A 154 5.60 -9.35 11.87
CA GLN A 154 6.70 -8.40 11.79
C GLN A 154 6.15 -7.05 11.32
N ALA A 155 6.81 -5.98 11.72
CA ALA A 155 6.57 -4.64 11.19
C ALA A 155 7.28 -4.47 9.85
N THR A 156 6.70 -3.67 8.97
CA THR A 156 7.35 -3.26 7.72
C THR A 156 7.27 -1.75 7.53
N VAL A 157 8.36 -1.17 7.03
CA VAL A 157 8.43 0.23 6.59
C VAL A 157 8.94 0.24 5.14
N CYS A 158 8.17 0.83 4.26
CA CYS A 158 8.54 1.07 2.87
C CYS A 158 8.92 2.53 2.70
N LYS A 159 10.04 2.80 2.03
CA LYS A 159 10.48 4.15 1.65
C LYS A 159 10.80 4.20 0.17
N TYR A 160 10.35 5.28 -0.49
CA TYR A 160 10.68 5.55 -1.88
C TYR A 160 11.85 6.52 -2.03
N THR A 161 12.71 6.27 -3.02
CA THR A 161 13.56 7.31 -3.60
C THR A 161 12.81 8.02 -4.72
N VAL A 162 13.10 9.29 -4.88
CA VAL A 162 12.53 10.15 -5.93
C VAL A 162 13.62 11.03 -6.54
N PRO A 163 13.50 11.39 -7.82
CA PRO A 163 14.45 12.29 -8.45
C PRO A 163 14.39 13.71 -7.86
N GLU A 164 15.46 14.43 -7.96
CA GLU A 164 15.49 15.86 -7.58
C GLU A 164 14.38 16.63 -8.33
N GLY A 165 13.69 17.51 -7.61
CA GLY A 165 12.56 18.30 -8.12
C GLY A 165 11.21 17.59 -8.13
N TYR A 166 11.13 16.34 -7.66
CA TYR A 166 9.85 15.64 -7.51
C TYR A 166 8.98 16.29 -6.42
N PRO A 167 7.63 16.39 -6.58
CA PRO A 167 6.84 15.91 -7.73
C PRO A 167 6.66 16.96 -8.86
N ASP A 168 7.04 18.21 -8.65
CA ASP A 168 6.65 19.32 -9.55
C ASP A 168 7.48 19.35 -10.84
N ASN A 169 8.82 19.24 -10.74
CA ASN A 169 9.75 19.29 -11.86
C ASN A 169 10.85 18.24 -11.74
N PRO A 170 10.51 16.94 -11.77
CA PRO A 170 11.50 15.88 -11.56
C PRO A 170 12.54 15.85 -12.69
N ILE A 171 13.80 15.77 -12.31
CA ILE A 171 14.90 15.53 -13.25
C ILE A 171 14.74 14.11 -13.80
N LYS A 172 15.13 13.91 -15.06
CA LYS A 172 15.05 12.62 -15.76
C LYS A 172 16.39 12.27 -16.38
N GLY A 173 16.64 10.99 -16.56
CA GLY A 173 17.81 10.50 -17.27
C GLY A 173 19.09 10.46 -16.44
N GLN A 174 19.01 10.69 -15.13
CA GLN A 174 20.18 10.46 -14.26
C GLN A 174 20.36 8.97 -14.02
N SER A 175 21.63 8.54 -13.98
CA SER A 175 21.98 7.15 -13.69
C SER A 175 21.90 6.86 -12.20
N ILE A 176 21.40 5.68 -11.87
CA ILE A 176 21.22 5.22 -10.49
C ILE A 176 22.22 4.11 -10.19
N ASN A 177 22.92 4.21 -9.07
CA ASN A 177 23.82 3.18 -8.58
C ASN A 177 23.25 2.51 -7.33
N ILE A 178 23.05 1.19 -7.41
CA ILE A 178 22.50 0.35 -6.33
C ILE A 178 23.54 -0.66 -5.80
N ASN A 179 24.81 -0.51 -6.13
CA ASN A 179 25.86 -1.49 -5.76
C ASN A 179 26.06 -1.64 -4.26
N ASN A 180 25.63 -0.66 -3.47
CA ASN A 180 25.76 -0.66 -2.00
C ASN A 180 24.53 -1.25 -1.29
N ILE A 181 23.49 -1.66 -2.01
CA ILE A 181 22.33 -2.34 -1.44
C ILE A 181 22.78 -3.69 -0.89
N THR A 182 22.47 -3.95 0.38
CA THR A 182 22.87 -5.19 1.05
C THR A 182 21.78 -6.27 0.99
N ASN A 183 20.52 -5.86 0.77
CA ASN A 183 19.39 -6.79 0.67
C ASN A 183 18.55 -6.52 -0.60
N PRO A 184 18.99 -7.03 -1.76
CA PRO A 184 18.32 -6.77 -3.04
C PRO A 184 16.90 -7.35 -3.12
N ASP A 185 16.56 -8.38 -2.31
CA ASP A 185 15.23 -8.97 -2.27
C ASP A 185 14.17 -8.02 -1.66
N GLN A 186 14.60 -6.94 -1.01
CA GLN A 186 13.75 -5.91 -0.44
C GLN A 186 13.77 -4.60 -1.25
N LEU A 187 14.42 -4.60 -2.42
CA LEU A 187 14.45 -3.48 -3.36
C LEU A 187 13.43 -3.69 -4.48
N TYR A 188 12.59 -2.71 -4.69
CA TYR A 188 11.54 -2.71 -5.70
C TYR A 188 11.74 -1.58 -6.69
N TYR A 189 11.76 -1.94 -7.97
CA TYR A 189 11.90 -0.96 -9.06
C TYR A 189 10.53 -0.39 -9.42
N ALA A 190 10.44 0.92 -9.59
CA ALA A 190 9.21 1.61 -9.98
C ALA A 190 9.41 2.37 -11.29
N SER A 191 9.73 3.66 -11.26
CA SER A 191 9.87 4.48 -12.46
C SER A 191 11.34 4.56 -12.89
N VAL A 192 11.86 3.45 -13.41
CA VAL A 192 13.24 3.31 -13.91
C VAL A 192 13.27 2.64 -15.26
N ASP A 193 14.26 3.01 -16.07
CA ASP A 193 14.60 2.39 -17.35
C ASP A 193 16.03 1.84 -17.34
N ILE A 194 16.41 1.09 -18.36
CA ILE A 194 17.77 0.62 -18.58
C ILE A 194 18.29 1.20 -19.88
N GLU A 195 19.29 2.07 -19.80
CA GLU A 195 20.01 2.63 -20.95
C GLU A 195 21.49 2.24 -20.90
N ASN A 196 21.98 1.63 -21.98
CA ASN A 196 23.38 1.16 -22.08
C ASN A 196 23.85 0.29 -20.90
N GLY A 197 22.92 -0.48 -20.30
CA GLY A 197 23.20 -1.34 -19.14
C GLY A 197 23.23 -0.61 -17.79
N GLN A 198 22.85 0.66 -17.74
CA GLN A 198 22.72 1.46 -16.52
C GLN A 198 21.23 1.69 -16.20
N LEU A 199 20.90 1.70 -14.91
CA LEU A 199 19.58 2.13 -14.42
C LEU A 199 19.47 3.65 -14.53
N ILE A 200 18.36 4.12 -15.08
CA ILE A 200 18.10 5.54 -15.35
C ILE A 200 16.75 5.95 -14.75
N GLU A 201 16.69 7.11 -14.12
CA GLU A 201 15.46 7.71 -13.62
C GLU A 201 14.55 8.16 -14.74
N SER A 202 13.24 7.84 -14.65
CA SER A 202 12.24 8.26 -15.65
C SER A 202 11.29 9.38 -15.18
N GLY A 203 11.52 9.94 -13.99
CA GLY A 203 10.87 11.20 -13.54
C GLY A 203 9.66 11.01 -12.65
N SER A 204 9.51 9.86 -12.01
CA SER A 204 8.54 9.61 -10.95
C SER A 204 9.23 8.91 -9.78
N ARG A 205 8.47 8.33 -8.83
CA ARG A 205 9.04 7.52 -7.74
C ARG A 205 9.94 6.43 -8.34
N THR A 206 11.20 6.43 -7.95
CA THR A 206 12.26 5.70 -8.65
C THR A 206 12.35 4.24 -8.19
N MET A 207 12.61 4.05 -6.93
CA MET A 207 12.74 2.73 -6.29
C MET A 207 12.18 2.79 -4.88
N ALA A 208 11.73 1.65 -4.38
CA ALA A 208 11.32 1.49 -2.99
C ALA A 208 12.16 0.44 -2.29
N VAL A 209 12.39 0.64 -1.01
CA VAL A 209 12.99 -0.36 -0.12
C VAL A 209 12.01 -0.68 1.00
N VAL A 210 11.89 -1.97 1.32
CA VAL A 210 11.08 -2.42 2.46
C VAL A 210 12.00 -2.90 3.58
N GLY A 211 11.99 -2.19 4.70
CA GLY A 211 12.57 -2.68 5.95
C GLY A 211 11.56 -3.58 6.65
N MET A 212 12.03 -4.68 7.24
CA MET A 212 11.20 -5.65 7.98
C MET A 212 11.90 -6.03 9.28
N ALA A 213 11.21 -5.87 10.42
CA ALA A 213 11.75 -6.16 11.74
C ALA A 213 10.61 -6.44 12.75
N ASP A 214 10.96 -6.63 14.03
CA ASP A 214 9.97 -6.89 15.08
C ASP A 214 9.21 -5.62 15.51
N THR A 215 9.78 -4.44 15.26
CA THR A 215 9.18 -3.14 15.57
C THR A 215 9.24 -2.20 14.36
N ILE A 216 8.33 -1.22 14.32
CA ILE A 216 8.34 -0.17 13.27
C ILE A 216 9.68 0.57 13.26
N SER A 217 10.21 0.92 14.45
CA SER A 217 11.47 1.67 14.56
C SER A 217 12.67 0.91 13.98
N GLU A 218 12.77 -0.38 14.22
CA GLU A 218 13.84 -1.21 13.65
C GLU A 218 13.66 -1.40 12.14
N ALA A 219 12.43 -1.59 11.67
CA ALA A 219 12.12 -1.70 10.25
C ALA A 219 12.46 -0.38 9.52
N GLU A 220 12.18 0.76 10.15
CA GLU A 220 12.51 2.09 9.65
C GLU A 220 14.01 2.29 9.50
N VAL A 221 14.79 1.99 10.55
CA VAL A 221 16.26 2.08 10.52
C VAL A 221 16.84 1.22 9.40
N PHE A 222 16.29 0.03 9.18
CA PHE A 222 16.70 -0.83 8.07
C PHE A 222 16.38 -0.21 6.72
N ALA A 223 15.14 0.25 6.50
CA ALA A 223 14.73 0.87 5.26
C ALA A 223 15.56 2.13 4.94
N GLU A 224 15.80 2.99 5.95
CA GLU A 224 16.60 4.22 5.81
C GLU A 224 18.04 3.93 5.41
N ARG A 225 18.66 2.94 6.04
CA ARG A 225 20.04 2.56 5.70
C ARG A 225 20.17 2.13 4.23
N GLU A 226 19.26 1.28 3.77
CA GLU A 226 19.29 0.77 2.38
C GLU A 226 18.96 1.89 1.38
N VAL A 227 17.93 2.69 1.64
CA VAL A 227 17.55 3.83 0.78
C VAL A 227 18.71 4.83 0.67
N SER A 228 19.37 5.17 1.78
CA SER A 228 20.51 6.08 1.80
C SER A 228 21.75 5.54 1.07
N SER A 229 21.79 4.26 0.74
CA SER A 229 22.89 3.65 -0.03
C SER A 229 22.67 3.72 -1.55
N ILE A 230 21.48 4.12 -2.00
CA ILE A 230 21.16 4.36 -3.41
C ILE A 230 21.71 5.73 -3.79
N ILE A 231 22.46 5.79 -4.88
CA ILE A 231 23.11 7.02 -5.37
C ILE A 231 22.55 7.31 -6.78
N GLY A 232 22.01 8.50 -6.97
CA GLY A 232 21.52 9.02 -8.23
C GLY A 232 21.78 10.50 -8.36
#